data_d3902b83090548071ef2b8aded2930ed
#
_entry.id   d3902b83090548071ef2b8aded2930ed
#
_cell.length_a   1.000
_cell.length_b   1.000
_cell.length_c   1.000
_cell.angle_alpha   90.00
_cell.angle_beta   90.00
_cell.angle_gamma   90.00
#
_symmetry.space_group_name_H-M   'P 1'
#
loop_
_entity.id
_entity.type
_entity.pdbx_description
1 polymer ?
#
loop_
_entity_poly.entity_id
_entity_poly.type
_entity_poly.pdbx_seq_one_letter_code
_entity_poly.pdbx_strand_id
1 'polypeptide(L)'
;MVRVKPFAAIRPPKDIVTEVAAPPYDVLNSAEAREMAGEKSLLHITKPEIDFEPMLEDHDPLVYAKAVENFKAWQAKGWLKRDVKECYYVYAQTMEGRTQYGLVLCAHTDDYATGKIKKHELTRKDKEDDRMVHVRIQNANIEPVFFAYKDNDILNKIVAQTVTREPEYNFIDENNFGHKFWVIDDDKTIDQITRLFCGDVDAFYVADGHHRTAAAARVGAEKRSLNPNHTGDEEYNFFMAVCFPESQLKILDYNRVVKDLNGLSSEEFLAALKKDFTVKEMGAEIYHPDHLHNFSMYLDGKWYSLEALPGRYDDKDPIGVLDVTILSNLVLDAILGIKDLRTDKRIDFVGGIRGLGELSRRVDSGEMKVAFALYPVSMKQLIDIADTGNIMPPKTTWFEPKLRSGLFIHSLD
;
A
#
# COMPACT_ATOMS: atom_id res chain seq x y z
N MET A 1 -19.65 10.58 -8.47
CA MET A 1 -19.51 10.05 -7.12
C MET A 1 -19.17 8.58 -7.19
N VAL A 2 -18.46 8.05 -6.20
CA VAL A 2 -18.11 6.62 -6.11
C VAL A 2 -19.34 5.79 -5.77
N ARG A 3 -19.29 4.48 -6.07
CA ARG A 3 -20.33 3.52 -5.70
C ARG A 3 -19.79 2.53 -4.69
N VAL A 4 -20.47 2.41 -3.57
CA VAL A 4 -20.10 1.51 -2.48
C VAL A 4 -21.30 0.73 -1.97
N LYS A 5 -21.02 -0.43 -1.33
CA LYS A 5 -22.04 -1.21 -0.60
C LYS A 5 -21.44 -1.82 0.68
N PRO A 6 -22.30 -2.12 1.67
CA PRO A 6 -21.95 -3.02 2.77
C PRO A 6 -21.77 -4.44 2.25
N PHE A 7 -21.16 -5.32 3.03
CA PHE A 7 -21.00 -6.73 2.69
C PHE A 7 -20.99 -7.62 3.93
N ALA A 8 -21.35 -8.89 3.77
CA ALA A 8 -21.25 -9.90 4.81
C ALA A 8 -19.83 -10.48 4.83
N ALA A 9 -18.93 -9.90 5.65
CA ALA A 9 -17.53 -10.32 5.70
C ALA A 9 -17.38 -11.78 6.16
N ILE A 10 -16.47 -12.51 5.54
CA ILE A 10 -15.94 -13.77 6.05
C ILE A 10 -14.75 -13.39 6.93
N ARG A 11 -14.82 -13.70 8.24
CA ARG A 11 -13.85 -13.24 9.21
C ARG A 11 -13.61 -14.24 10.35
N PRO A 12 -12.45 -14.18 11.03
CA PRO A 12 -12.15 -15.10 12.11
C PRO A 12 -12.99 -14.80 13.37
N PRO A 13 -13.27 -15.82 14.21
CA PRO A 13 -13.70 -15.60 15.59
C PRO A 13 -12.71 -14.75 16.39
N LYS A 14 -13.20 -13.98 17.36
CA LYS A 14 -12.42 -13.05 18.18
C LYS A 14 -11.21 -13.70 18.89
N ASP A 15 -11.38 -14.93 19.33
CA ASP A 15 -10.39 -15.69 20.10
C ASP A 15 -9.19 -16.16 19.28
N ILE A 16 -9.30 -16.20 17.95
CA ILE A 16 -8.20 -16.64 17.06
C ILE A 16 -7.75 -15.54 16.07
N VAL A 17 -8.30 -14.34 16.14
CA VAL A 17 -7.99 -13.28 15.16
C VAL A 17 -6.49 -12.96 15.07
N THR A 18 -5.77 -13.00 16.18
CA THR A 18 -4.31 -12.74 16.22
C THR A 18 -3.49 -13.84 15.55
N GLU A 19 -4.00 -15.07 15.53
CA GLU A 19 -3.36 -16.19 14.84
C GLU A 19 -3.62 -16.14 13.33
N VAL A 20 -4.78 -15.61 12.92
CA VAL A 20 -5.21 -15.53 11.52
C VAL A 20 -4.63 -14.30 10.82
N ALA A 21 -4.61 -13.15 11.49
CA ALA A 21 -4.17 -11.89 10.90
C ALA A 21 -2.71 -11.96 10.47
N ALA A 22 -2.44 -11.65 9.19
CA ALA A 22 -1.13 -11.75 8.58
C ALA A 22 -0.75 -10.45 7.84
N PRO A 23 0.54 -10.18 7.63
CA PRO A 23 0.99 -9.14 6.70
C PRO A 23 0.45 -9.40 5.29
N PRO A 24 0.33 -8.36 4.43
CA PRO A 24 -0.03 -8.58 3.04
C PRO A 24 1.06 -9.37 2.30
N TYR A 25 0.65 -10.09 1.27
CA TYR A 25 1.48 -11.06 0.53
C TYR A 25 2.77 -10.48 -0.05
N ASP A 26 2.79 -9.20 -0.34
CA ASP A 26 3.86 -8.50 -1.07
C ASP A 26 4.95 -7.89 -0.19
N VAL A 27 4.82 -7.99 1.12
CA VAL A 27 5.84 -7.50 2.07
C VAL A 27 6.79 -8.59 2.58
N LEU A 28 6.51 -9.86 2.27
CA LEU A 28 7.31 -11.02 2.66
C LEU A 28 7.69 -11.86 1.44
N ASN A 29 8.93 -12.34 1.38
CA ASN A 29 9.25 -13.44 0.49
C ASN A 29 8.70 -14.78 1.03
N SER A 30 8.74 -15.83 0.23
CA SER A 30 8.12 -17.12 0.62
C SER A 30 8.84 -17.83 1.76
N ALA A 31 10.15 -17.64 1.91
CA ALA A 31 10.91 -18.19 3.03
C ALA A 31 10.54 -17.48 4.36
N GLU A 32 10.50 -16.16 4.35
CA GLU A 32 10.04 -15.35 5.49
C GLU A 32 8.60 -15.68 5.87
N ALA A 33 7.72 -15.84 4.88
CA ALA A 33 6.32 -16.20 5.09
C ALA A 33 6.20 -17.59 5.76
N ARG A 34 6.99 -18.58 5.31
CA ARG A 34 7.02 -19.91 5.92
C ARG A 34 7.50 -19.88 7.38
N GLU A 35 8.53 -19.09 7.67
CA GLU A 35 9.07 -18.96 9.03
C GLU A 35 8.06 -18.27 9.97
N MET A 36 7.33 -17.28 9.45
CA MET A 36 6.34 -16.51 10.23
C MET A 36 5.01 -17.26 10.43
N ALA A 37 4.59 -18.09 9.47
CA ALA A 37 3.25 -18.68 9.45
C ALA A 37 3.04 -19.70 10.58
N GLY A 38 2.18 -19.36 11.54
CA GLY A 38 1.57 -20.33 12.44
C GLY A 38 0.44 -21.10 11.74
N GLU A 39 -0.07 -22.18 12.35
CA GLU A 39 -1.07 -23.10 11.78
C GLU A 39 -2.31 -22.40 11.17
N LYS A 40 -2.73 -21.29 11.78
CA LYS A 40 -3.93 -20.54 11.36
C LYS A 40 -3.57 -19.22 10.64
N SER A 41 -2.31 -19.00 10.27
CA SER A 41 -1.91 -17.77 9.59
C SER A 41 -2.52 -17.68 8.19
N LEU A 42 -3.13 -16.54 7.85
CA LEU A 42 -3.69 -16.33 6.51
C LEU A 42 -2.64 -16.48 5.39
N LEU A 43 -1.36 -16.47 5.71
CA LEU A 43 -0.28 -16.74 4.75
C LEU A 43 -0.44 -18.09 4.04
N HIS A 44 -1.04 -19.09 4.66
CA HIS A 44 -1.39 -20.37 4.01
C HIS A 44 -2.44 -20.22 2.88
N ILE A 45 -3.14 -19.08 2.81
CA ILE A 45 -4.13 -18.78 1.75
C ILE A 45 -3.57 -17.77 0.77
N THR A 46 -2.77 -16.80 1.23
CA THR A 46 -2.23 -15.72 0.37
C THR A 46 -0.88 -16.06 -0.25
N LYS A 47 -0.12 -16.96 0.36
CA LYS A 47 1.20 -17.49 -0.07
C LYS A 47 1.27 -19.02 0.12
N PRO A 48 0.35 -19.78 -0.51
CA PRO A 48 0.20 -21.21 -0.23
C PRO A 48 1.37 -22.10 -0.69
N GLU A 49 2.34 -21.54 -1.43
CA GLU A 49 3.61 -22.21 -1.75
C GLU A 49 4.39 -22.64 -0.49
N ILE A 50 4.12 -21.99 0.66
CA ILE A 50 4.75 -22.33 1.94
C ILE A 50 4.33 -23.71 2.49
N ASP A 51 3.24 -24.28 1.99
CA ASP A 51 2.70 -25.57 2.43
C ASP A 51 3.36 -26.78 1.73
N PHE A 52 4.25 -26.54 0.76
CA PHE A 52 4.87 -27.62 -0.01
C PHE A 52 6.31 -27.89 0.42
N GLU A 53 6.71 -29.19 0.40
CA GLU A 53 8.09 -29.62 0.66
C GLU A 53 8.58 -30.52 -0.48
N PRO A 54 9.55 -30.09 -1.31
CA PRO A 54 10.14 -28.74 -1.29
C PRO A 54 9.13 -27.66 -1.68
N MET A 55 9.42 -26.41 -1.30
CA MET A 55 8.57 -25.26 -1.65
C MET A 55 8.49 -25.11 -3.17
N LEU A 56 7.28 -24.93 -3.70
CA LEU A 56 7.03 -24.71 -5.11
C LEU A 56 7.20 -23.22 -5.49
N GLU A 57 7.31 -22.97 -6.78
CA GLU A 57 7.26 -21.61 -7.32
C GLU A 57 5.87 -21.00 -7.08
N ASP A 58 5.80 -19.72 -6.75
CA ASP A 58 4.57 -19.01 -6.35
C ASP A 58 3.45 -19.04 -7.42
N HIS A 59 3.80 -19.28 -8.68
CA HIS A 59 2.85 -19.37 -9.82
C HIS A 59 2.53 -20.80 -10.27
N ASP A 60 2.94 -21.81 -9.52
CA ASP A 60 2.61 -23.21 -9.85
C ASP A 60 1.08 -23.44 -9.70
N PRO A 61 0.42 -24.13 -10.64
CA PRO A 61 -1.01 -24.44 -10.53
C PRO A 61 -1.42 -25.17 -9.25
N LEU A 62 -0.53 -25.96 -8.66
CA LEU A 62 -0.78 -26.64 -7.38
C LEU A 62 -0.84 -25.65 -6.21
N VAL A 63 -0.04 -24.58 -6.26
CA VAL A 63 -0.06 -23.50 -5.27
C VAL A 63 -1.42 -22.81 -5.27
N TYR A 64 -1.94 -22.48 -6.44
CA TYR A 64 -3.28 -21.91 -6.56
C TYR A 64 -4.38 -22.86 -6.07
N ALA A 65 -4.29 -24.16 -6.41
CA ALA A 65 -5.24 -25.15 -5.93
C ALA A 65 -5.21 -25.26 -4.39
N LYS A 66 -4.02 -25.19 -3.79
CA LYS A 66 -3.82 -25.21 -2.33
C LYS A 66 -4.47 -24.01 -1.64
N ALA A 67 -4.39 -22.81 -2.23
CA ALA A 67 -5.11 -21.64 -1.73
C ALA A 67 -6.61 -21.87 -1.57
N VAL A 68 -7.22 -22.49 -2.58
CA VAL A 68 -8.67 -22.83 -2.58
C VAL A 68 -8.99 -23.89 -1.53
N GLU A 69 -8.15 -24.93 -1.45
CA GLU A 69 -8.29 -26.00 -0.45
C GLU A 69 -8.26 -25.43 0.97
N ASN A 70 -7.25 -24.62 1.27
CA ASN A 70 -7.07 -23.99 2.58
C ASN A 70 -8.24 -23.07 2.92
N PHE A 71 -8.70 -22.22 1.99
CA PHE A 71 -9.79 -21.29 2.22
C PHE A 71 -11.12 -22.04 2.53
N LYS A 72 -11.42 -23.12 1.81
CA LYS A 72 -12.59 -23.99 2.08
C LYS A 72 -12.45 -24.73 3.40
N ALA A 73 -11.27 -25.31 3.66
CA ALA A 73 -11.03 -26.06 4.90
C ALA A 73 -11.17 -25.17 6.14
N TRP A 74 -10.70 -23.92 6.08
CA TRP A 74 -10.80 -23.00 7.20
C TRP A 74 -12.23 -22.57 7.50
N GLN A 75 -13.06 -22.40 6.48
CA GLN A 75 -14.49 -22.18 6.66
C GLN A 75 -15.17 -23.41 7.28
N ALA A 76 -14.84 -24.61 6.80
CA ALA A 76 -15.37 -25.86 7.37
C ALA A 76 -14.95 -26.10 8.83
N LYS A 77 -13.72 -25.69 9.21
CA LYS A 77 -13.20 -25.74 10.58
C LYS A 77 -13.79 -24.63 11.47
N GLY A 78 -14.48 -23.65 10.91
CA GLY A 78 -15.00 -22.49 11.63
C GLY A 78 -13.92 -21.46 12.02
N TRP A 79 -12.73 -21.54 11.43
CA TRP A 79 -11.67 -20.54 11.59
C TRP A 79 -11.98 -19.23 10.83
N LEU A 80 -12.82 -19.34 9.81
CA LEU A 80 -13.41 -18.23 9.08
C LEU A 80 -14.93 -18.44 9.03
N LYS A 81 -15.69 -17.42 9.39
CA LYS A 81 -17.16 -17.45 9.41
C LYS A 81 -17.72 -16.23 8.70
N ARG A 82 -18.74 -16.44 7.86
CA ARG A 82 -19.46 -15.35 7.19
C ARG A 82 -20.41 -14.69 8.17
N ASP A 83 -20.42 -13.36 8.20
CA ASP A 83 -21.41 -12.59 8.93
C ASP A 83 -22.82 -12.85 8.38
N VAL A 84 -23.83 -12.80 9.24
CA VAL A 84 -25.21 -13.07 8.84
C VAL A 84 -25.89 -11.91 8.14
N LYS A 85 -25.28 -10.72 8.20
CA LYS A 85 -25.81 -9.47 7.67
C LYS A 85 -24.72 -8.72 6.93
N GLU A 86 -25.10 -8.00 5.88
CA GLU A 86 -24.21 -7.04 5.23
C GLU A 86 -24.02 -5.81 6.14
N CYS A 87 -22.76 -5.50 6.42
CA CYS A 87 -22.34 -4.44 7.33
C CYS A 87 -21.27 -3.57 6.67
N TYR A 88 -21.10 -2.37 7.19
CA TYR A 88 -19.83 -1.65 7.10
C TYR A 88 -19.03 -1.95 8.37
N TYR A 89 -17.73 -1.69 8.30
CA TYR A 89 -16.85 -1.88 9.45
C TYR A 89 -15.92 -0.69 9.59
N VAL A 90 -15.39 -0.50 10.80
CA VAL A 90 -14.28 0.44 11.03
C VAL A 90 -13.05 -0.38 11.38
N TYR A 91 -11.96 -0.12 10.70
CA TYR A 91 -10.66 -0.68 11.01
C TYR A 91 -9.70 0.43 11.41
N ALA A 92 -9.13 0.34 12.60
CA ALA A 92 -8.16 1.29 13.12
C ALA A 92 -6.78 0.65 13.25
N GLN A 93 -5.78 1.42 12.88
CA GLN A 93 -4.37 1.05 13.01
C GLN A 93 -3.63 2.11 13.81
N THR A 94 -2.85 1.68 14.79
CA THR A 94 -2.05 2.56 15.65
C THR A 94 -0.57 2.26 15.48
N MET A 95 0.22 3.26 15.10
CA MET A 95 1.67 3.21 14.99
C MET A 95 2.26 4.45 15.67
N GLU A 96 3.25 4.27 16.54
CA GLU A 96 3.95 5.37 17.22
C GLU A 96 3.00 6.38 17.90
N GLY A 97 1.93 5.87 18.53
CA GLY A 97 0.93 6.70 19.22
C GLY A 97 -0.08 7.42 18.32
N ARG A 98 0.05 7.30 16.99
CA ARG A 98 -0.90 7.85 16.02
C ARG A 98 -1.85 6.76 15.54
N THR A 99 -3.16 7.03 15.61
CA THR A 99 -4.20 6.12 15.13
C THR A 99 -4.87 6.68 13.89
N GLN A 100 -5.04 5.84 12.87
CA GLN A 100 -5.84 6.12 11.68
C GLN A 100 -7.05 5.18 11.64
N TYR A 101 -8.21 5.70 11.22
CA TYR A 101 -9.48 4.98 11.18
C TYR A 101 -10.00 4.93 9.76
N GLY A 102 -10.20 3.74 9.21
CA GLY A 102 -10.74 3.51 7.87
C GLY A 102 -12.09 2.82 7.91
N LEU A 103 -12.98 3.21 7.00
CA LEU A 103 -14.22 2.49 6.72
C LEU A 103 -13.94 1.32 5.78
N VAL A 104 -14.32 0.12 6.21
CA VAL A 104 -14.22 -1.10 5.40
C VAL A 104 -15.54 -1.27 4.66
N LEU A 105 -15.44 -1.42 3.34
CA LEU A 105 -16.57 -1.44 2.43
C LEU A 105 -16.24 -2.20 1.15
N CYS A 106 -17.23 -2.42 0.29
CA CYS A 106 -16.99 -2.87 -1.07
C CYS A 106 -17.18 -1.71 -2.05
N ALA A 107 -16.16 -1.44 -2.88
CA ALA A 107 -16.15 -0.44 -3.93
C ALA A 107 -16.46 -1.07 -5.28
N HIS A 108 -17.18 -0.36 -6.14
CA HIS A 108 -17.61 -0.89 -7.44
C HIS A 108 -16.46 -0.96 -8.45
N THR A 109 -16.33 -2.08 -9.15
CA THR A 109 -15.27 -2.36 -10.12
C THR A 109 -15.22 -1.36 -11.28
N ASP A 110 -16.38 -0.89 -11.78
CA ASP A 110 -16.42 0.08 -12.88
C ASP A 110 -15.88 1.46 -12.48
N ASP A 111 -15.85 1.79 -11.19
CA ASP A 111 -15.31 3.06 -10.73
C ASP A 111 -13.79 3.13 -10.97
N TYR A 112 -13.12 1.97 -11.04
CA TYR A 112 -11.73 1.89 -11.49
C TYR A 112 -11.62 2.16 -13.00
N ALA A 113 -12.46 1.55 -13.83
CA ALA A 113 -12.45 1.73 -15.28
C ALA A 113 -12.84 3.15 -15.70
N THR A 114 -13.75 3.79 -14.94
CA THR A 114 -14.24 5.17 -15.23
C THR A 114 -13.42 6.28 -14.57
N GLY A 115 -12.33 5.94 -13.87
CA GLY A 115 -11.43 6.89 -13.25
C GLY A 115 -11.95 7.56 -11.97
N LYS A 116 -12.99 7.00 -11.34
CA LYS A 116 -13.43 7.41 -10.00
C LYS A 116 -12.57 6.80 -8.90
N ILE A 117 -11.98 5.64 -9.16
CA ILE A 117 -10.87 5.10 -8.36
C ILE A 117 -9.60 5.49 -9.11
N LYS A 118 -8.89 6.48 -8.58
CA LYS A 118 -7.73 7.10 -9.19
C LYS A 118 -6.44 6.43 -8.74
N LYS A 119 -5.57 6.18 -9.70
CA LYS A 119 -4.26 5.58 -9.47
C LYS A 119 -3.17 6.62 -9.69
N HIS A 120 -2.05 6.47 -9.00
CA HIS A 120 -0.85 7.27 -9.17
C HIS A 120 0.38 6.43 -9.55
N GLU A 121 0.22 5.11 -9.69
CA GLU A 121 1.27 4.17 -10.07
C GLU A 121 0.77 3.18 -11.12
N LEU A 122 1.66 2.76 -12.03
CA LEU A 122 1.38 1.72 -13.01
C LEU A 122 1.57 0.34 -12.39
N THR A 123 0.65 -0.56 -12.72
CA THR A 123 0.76 -1.97 -12.32
C THR A 123 1.71 -2.75 -13.24
N ARG A 124 2.37 -3.77 -12.69
CA ARG A 124 3.11 -4.76 -13.44
C ARG A 124 2.16 -5.88 -13.87
N LYS A 125 2.20 -6.23 -15.16
CA LYS A 125 1.28 -7.22 -15.73
C LYS A 125 1.39 -8.59 -15.06
N ASP A 126 2.61 -9.06 -14.81
CA ASP A 126 2.87 -10.34 -14.13
C ASP A 126 2.20 -10.43 -12.74
N LYS A 127 2.35 -9.38 -11.93
CA LYS A 127 1.73 -9.32 -10.60
C LYS A 127 0.22 -9.16 -10.64
N GLU A 128 -0.29 -8.41 -11.61
CA GLU A 128 -1.72 -8.25 -11.81
C GLU A 128 -2.37 -9.57 -12.25
N ASP A 129 -1.77 -10.28 -13.22
CA ASP A 129 -2.26 -11.57 -13.72
C ASP A 129 -2.27 -12.63 -12.61
N ASP A 130 -1.25 -12.68 -11.77
CA ASP A 130 -1.18 -13.55 -10.60
C ASP A 130 -2.33 -13.29 -9.62
N ARG A 131 -2.56 -12.02 -9.23
CA ARG A 131 -3.67 -11.67 -8.33
C ARG A 131 -5.03 -11.95 -8.96
N MET A 132 -5.17 -11.81 -10.28
CA MET A 132 -6.40 -12.23 -10.97
C MET A 132 -6.68 -13.72 -10.82
N VAL A 133 -5.66 -14.57 -10.96
CA VAL A 133 -5.81 -16.01 -10.76
C VAL A 133 -6.32 -16.29 -9.34
N HIS A 134 -5.67 -15.72 -8.32
CA HIS A 134 -6.11 -15.89 -6.93
C HIS A 134 -7.57 -15.48 -6.71
N VAL A 135 -7.96 -14.27 -7.12
CA VAL A 135 -9.35 -13.79 -6.96
C VAL A 135 -10.35 -14.68 -7.69
N ARG A 136 -10.03 -15.08 -8.93
CA ARG A 136 -10.89 -15.91 -9.77
C ARG A 136 -11.16 -17.28 -9.17
N ILE A 137 -10.11 -18.00 -8.74
CA ILE A 137 -10.24 -19.38 -8.28
C ILE A 137 -10.77 -19.49 -6.84
N GLN A 138 -10.37 -18.56 -5.96
CA GLN A 138 -10.89 -18.50 -4.60
C GLN A 138 -12.32 -17.93 -4.56
N ASN A 139 -12.74 -17.29 -5.64
CA ASN A 139 -14.01 -16.58 -5.75
C ASN A 139 -14.23 -15.57 -4.61
N ALA A 140 -13.15 -14.90 -4.22
CA ALA A 140 -13.13 -13.95 -3.09
C ALA A 140 -12.01 -12.92 -3.23
N ASN A 141 -12.21 -11.75 -2.63
CA ASN A 141 -11.15 -10.81 -2.32
C ASN A 141 -10.60 -11.16 -0.94
N ILE A 142 -9.46 -11.84 -0.87
CA ILE A 142 -8.86 -12.31 0.38
C ILE A 142 -8.17 -11.16 1.12
N GLU A 143 -7.56 -10.23 0.39
CA GLU A 143 -6.80 -9.12 0.93
C GLU A 143 -7.44 -7.79 0.54
N PRO A 144 -7.56 -6.83 1.48
CA PRO A 144 -8.14 -5.51 1.19
C PRO A 144 -7.23 -4.67 0.33
N VAL A 145 -7.82 -3.71 -0.38
CA VAL A 145 -7.10 -2.57 -0.95
C VAL A 145 -7.19 -1.37 -0.02
N PHE A 146 -6.21 -0.50 -0.11
CA PHE A 146 -6.10 0.68 0.74
C PHE A 146 -6.40 1.93 -0.07
N PHE A 147 -7.50 2.61 0.24
CA PHE A 147 -7.92 3.85 -0.43
C PHE A 147 -7.87 5.05 0.50
N ALA A 148 -7.59 6.20 -0.08
CA ALA A 148 -7.86 7.50 0.52
C ALA A 148 -9.09 8.14 -0.15
N TYR A 149 -9.77 9.04 0.58
CA TYR A 149 -10.79 9.93 0.04
C TYR A 149 -10.68 11.31 0.70
N LYS A 150 -11.15 12.36 0.01
CA LYS A 150 -11.21 13.72 0.58
C LYS A 150 -12.16 13.76 1.76
N ASP A 151 -11.76 14.40 2.85
CA ASP A 151 -12.51 14.41 4.11
C ASP A 151 -14.00 14.73 3.93
N ASN A 152 -14.82 14.01 4.68
CA ASN A 152 -16.25 14.25 4.83
C ASN A 152 -16.60 14.27 6.32
N ASP A 153 -17.01 15.43 6.82
CA ASP A 153 -17.27 15.65 8.26
C ASP A 153 -18.34 14.72 8.83
N ILE A 154 -19.33 14.32 8.01
CA ILE A 154 -20.41 13.45 8.50
C ILE A 154 -19.90 12.00 8.62
N LEU A 155 -19.16 11.51 7.62
CA LEU A 155 -18.50 10.21 7.72
C LEU A 155 -17.52 10.15 8.91
N ASN A 156 -16.73 11.22 9.10
CA ASN A 156 -15.81 11.32 10.23
C ASN A 156 -16.54 11.27 11.59
N LYS A 157 -17.73 11.91 11.72
CA LYS A 157 -18.56 11.83 12.90
C LYS A 157 -19.13 10.44 13.13
N ILE A 158 -19.57 9.73 12.10
CA ILE A 158 -20.07 8.35 12.20
C ILE A 158 -18.96 7.43 12.72
N VAL A 159 -17.76 7.54 12.17
CA VAL A 159 -16.60 6.77 12.63
C VAL A 159 -16.27 7.11 14.09
N ALA A 160 -16.20 8.39 14.44
CA ALA A 160 -15.91 8.84 15.80
C ALA A 160 -16.94 8.30 16.81
N GLN A 161 -18.22 8.23 16.45
CA GLN A 161 -19.27 7.63 17.29
C GLN A 161 -19.12 6.11 17.38
N THR A 162 -18.78 5.44 16.28
CA THR A 162 -18.62 3.98 16.24
C THR A 162 -17.51 3.53 17.18
N VAL A 163 -16.38 4.21 17.17
CA VAL A 163 -15.19 3.80 17.96
C VAL A 163 -15.27 4.10 19.44
N THR A 164 -16.36 4.74 19.92
CA THR A 164 -16.63 4.87 21.36
C THR A 164 -17.11 3.56 21.98
N ARG A 165 -17.53 2.59 21.16
CA ARG A 165 -17.97 1.27 21.61
C ARG A 165 -16.77 0.33 21.80
N GLU A 166 -16.97 -0.75 22.54
CA GLU A 166 -15.99 -1.83 22.65
C GLU A 166 -15.73 -2.42 21.25
N PRO A 167 -14.46 -2.56 20.81
CA PRO A 167 -14.15 -3.15 19.52
C PRO A 167 -14.38 -4.66 19.50
N GLU A 168 -14.79 -5.17 18.35
CA GLU A 168 -14.86 -6.61 18.07
C GLU A 168 -13.48 -7.27 18.15
N TYR A 169 -12.47 -6.63 17.55
CA TYR A 169 -11.06 -7.03 17.67
C TYR A 169 -10.23 -5.92 18.29
N ASN A 170 -9.27 -6.29 19.13
CA ASN A 170 -8.29 -5.38 19.72
C ASN A 170 -7.02 -6.17 20.04
N PHE A 171 -5.96 -5.97 19.26
CA PHE A 171 -4.69 -6.67 19.44
C PHE A 171 -3.51 -5.82 18.95
N ILE A 172 -2.31 -6.25 19.33
CA ILE A 172 -1.04 -5.68 18.89
C ILE A 172 -0.32 -6.76 18.07
N ASP A 173 0.25 -6.37 16.93
CA ASP A 173 0.97 -7.27 16.04
C ASP A 173 2.47 -7.41 16.41
N GLU A 174 3.19 -8.22 15.65
CA GLU A 174 4.63 -8.48 15.83
C GLU A 174 5.53 -7.25 15.65
N ASN A 175 5.04 -6.21 14.96
CA ASN A 175 5.72 -4.92 14.79
C ASN A 175 5.35 -3.89 15.86
N ASN A 176 4.60 -4.31 16.88
CA ASN A 176 4.07 -3.45 17.95
C ASN A 176 3.06 -2.41 17.42
N PHE A 177 2.36 -2.71 16.31
CA PHE A 177 1.25 -1.90 15.83
C PHE A 177 -0.08 -2.37 16.43
N GLY A 178 -0.90 -1.41 16.82
CA GLY A 178 -2.23 -1.69 17.36
C GLY A 178 -3.28 -1.85 16.23
N HIS A 179 -4.16 -2.83 16.38
CA HIS A 179 -5.27 -3.08 15.46
C HIS A 179 -6.58 -3.17 16.22
N LYS A 180 -7.59 -2.39 15.79
CA LYS A 180 -8.93 -2.45 16.33
C LYS A 180 -9.96 -2.51 15.22
N PHE A 181 -11.07 -3.19 15.47
CA PHE A 181 -12.10 -3.41 14.48
C PHE A 181 -13.49 -3.32 15.10
N TRP A 182 -14.43 -2.66 14.44
CA TRP A 182 -15.82 -2.50 14.87
C TRP A 182 -16.76 -2.85 13.73
N VAL A 183 -17.92 -3.42 14.09
CA VAL A 183 -19.01 -3.73 13.15
C VAL A 183 -20.04 -2.59 13.21
N ILE A 184 -20.47 -2.12 12.04
CA ILE A 184 -21.60 -1.18 11.87
C ILE A 184 -22.74 -1.97 11.25
N ASP A 185 -23.68 -2.41 12.09
CA ASP A 185 -24.83 -3.27 11.74
C ASP A 185 -26.20 -2.57 11.85
N ASP A 186 -26.22 -1.30 12.27
CA ASP A 186 -27.44 -0.49 12.31
C ASP A 186 -27.85 -0.03 10.90
N ASP A 187 -29.08 -0.40 10.47
CA ASP A 187 -29.57 -0.14 9.10
C ASP A 187 -29.55 1.36 8.74
N LYS A 188 -29.90 2.23 9.69
CA LYS A 188 -29.90 3.69 9.43
C LYS A 188 -28.50 4.23 9.16
N THR A 189 -27.52 3.74 9.94
CA THR A 189 -26.11 4.12 9.75
C THR A 189 -25.55 3.53 8.46
N ILE A 190 -25.89 2.29 8.12
CA ILE A 190 -25.54 1.66 6.85
C ILE A 190 -26.06 2.47 5.66
N ASP A 191 -27.36 2.80 5.64
CA ASP A 191 -27.98 3.60 4.61
C ASP A 191 -27.36 5.02 4.52
N GLN A 192 -27.03 5.60 5.67
CA GLN A 192 -26.39 6.92 5.71
C GLN A 192 -25.00 6.89 5.10
N ILE A 193 -24.15 5.91 5.45
CA ILE A 193 -22.81 5.76 4.90
C ILE A 193 -22.88 5.57 3.39
N THR A 194 -23.75 4.68 2.91
CA THR A 194 -23.93 4.42 1.47
C THR A 194 -24.32 5.71 0.73
N ARG A 195 -25.31 6.46 1.25
CA ARG A 195 -25.72 7.74 0.62
C ARG A 195 -24.63 8.78 0.60
N LEU A 196 -23.83 8.90 1.66
CA LEU A 196 -22.73 9.87 1.75
C LEU A 196 -21.64 9.55 0.72
N PHE A 197 -21.21 8.29 0.61
CA PHE A 197 -20.23 7.93 -0.42
C PHE A 197 -20.80 8.12 -1.83
N CYS A 198 -22.00 7.63 -2.08
CA CYS A 198 -22.62 7.73 -3.41
C CYS A 198 -23.11 9.13 -3.78
N GLY A 199 -23.21 10.06 -2.84
CA GLY A 199 -23.68 11.43 -3.06
C GLY A 199 -22.58 12.49 -2.95
N ASP A 200 -21.62 12.31 -2.06
CA ASP A 200 -20.70 13.38 -1.65
C ASP A 200 -19.21 13.07 -1.87
N VAL A 201 -18.84 11.81 -2.11
CA VAL A 201 -17.44 11.44 -2.36
C VAL A 201 -17.19 11.27 -3.85
N ASP A 202 -16.43 12.17 -4.44
CA ASP A 202 -16.18 12.21 -5.89
C ASP A 202 -15.29 11.07 -6.37
N ALA A 203 -14.25 10.75 -5.61
CA ALA A 203 -13.24 9.77 -5.99
C ALA A 203 -12.60 9.07 -4.79
N PHE A 204 -12.12 7.85 -5.02
CA PHE A 204 -11.12 7.19 -4.21
C PHE A 204 -9.74 7.35 -4.86
N TYR A 205 -8.71 7.35 -4.02
CA TYR A 205 -7.30 7.40 -4.42
C TYR A 205 -6.62 6.13 -3.89
N VAL A 206 -6.03 5.35 -4.78
CA VAL A 206 -5.32 4.13 -4.36
C VAL A 206 -4.08 4.54 -3.57
N ALA A 207 -4.04 4.25 -2.28
CA ALA A 207 -2.88 4.46 -1.43
C ALA A 207 -1.93 3.25 -1.49
N ASP A 208 -2.49 2.04 -1.40
CA ASP A 208 -1.75 0.78 -1.53
C ASP A 208 -2.64 -0.29 -2.17
N GLY A 209 -2.02 -1.29 -2.84
CA GLY A 209 -2.75 -2.38 -3.49
C GLY A 209 -3.18 -2.09 -4.93
N HIS A 210 -2.38 -1.35 -5.71
CA HIS A 210 -2.67 -1.08 -7.12
C HIS A 210 -2.90 -2.36 -7.94
N HIS A 211 -2.08 -3.40 -7.74
CA HIS A 211 -2.25 -4.70 -8.42
C HIS A 211 -3.54 -5.41 -8.00
N ARG A 212 -3.88 -5.39 -6.70
CA ARG A 212 -5.13 -5.98 -6.17
C ARG A 212 -6.36 -5.25 -6.71
N THR A 213 -6.32 -3.92 -6.80
CA THR A 213 -7.40 -3.10 -7.37
C THR A 213 -7.62 -3.43 -8.84
N ALA A 214 -6.56 -3.45 -9.65
CA ALA A 214 -6.62 -3.77 -11.07
C ALA A 214 -7.12 -5.20 -11.31
N ALA A 215 -6.60 -6.18 -10.55
CA ALA A 215 -7.03 -7.58 -10.64
C ALA A 215 -8.51 -7.76 -10.31
N ALA A 216 -9.01 -7.14 -9.23
CA ALA A 216 -10.42 -7.21 -8.84
C ALA A 216 -11.33 -6.60 -9.92
N ALA A 217 -10.97 -5.45 -10.49
CA ALA A 217 -11.71 -4.83 -11.57
C ALA A 217 -11.77 -5.70 -12.83
N ARG A 218 -10.65 -6.35 -13.21
CA ARG A 218 -10.59 -7.26 -14.37
C ARG A 218 -11.40 -8.54 -14.15
N VAL A 219 -11.32 -9.15 -12.96
CA VAL A 219 -12.13 -10.34 -12.63
C VAL A 219 -13.61 -10.00 -12.60
N GLY A 220 -14.01 -8.86 -12.08
CA GLY A 220 -15.40 -8.38 -12.13
C GLY A 220 -15.90 -8.24 -13.56
N ALA A 221 -15.13 -7.61 -14.46
CA ALA A 221 -15.47 -7.48 -15.87
C ALA A 221 -15.55 -8.85 -16.58
N GLU A 222 -14.63 -9.77 -16.28
CA GLU A 222 -14.65 -11.14 -16.82
C GLU A 222 -15.92 -11.89 -16.40
N LYS A 223 -16.24 -11.92 -15.08
CA LYS A 223 -17.43 -12.58 -14.56
C LYS A 223 -18.72 -11.99 -15.14
N ARG A 224 -18.78 -10.68 -15.29
CA ARG A 224 -19.90 -9.97 -15.94
C ARG A 224 -20.09 -10.46 -17.38
N SER A 225 -19.00 -10.56 -18.15
CA SER A 225 -19.08 -10.99 -19.54
C SER A 225 -19.54 -12.44 -19.70
N LEU A 226 -19.31 -13.26 -18.68
CA LEU A 226 -19.70 -14.69 -18.64
C LEU A 226 -21.12 -14.93 -18.10
N ASN A 227 -21.72 -13.94 -17.45
CA ASN A 227 -23.06 -14.07 -16.86
C ASN A 227 -24.14 -13.48 -17.78
N PRO A 228 -24.91 -14.32 -18.51
CA PRO A 228 -25.98 -13.84 -19.39
C PRO A 228 -27.16 -13.21 -18.61
N ASN A 229 -27.25 -13.44 -17.30
CA ASN A 229 -28.29 -12.91 -16.44
C ASN A 229 -27.76 -11.77 -15.55
N HIS A 230 -26.69 -11.09 -15.96
CA HIS A 230 -26.10 -10.00 -15.19
C HIS A 230 -27.11 -8.88 -14.93
N THR A 231 -27.26 -8.49 -13.66
CA THR A 231 -28.18 -7.44 -13.19
C THR A 231 -27.44 -6.18 -12.77
N GLY A 232 -26.19 -6.27 -12.36
CA GLY A 232 -25.38 -5.20 -11.79
C GLY A 232 -25.22 -5.28 -10.28
N ASP A 233 -26.01 -6.10 -9.59
CA ASP A 233 -26.03 -6.20 -8.13
C ASP A 233 -25.14 -7.34 -7.59
N GLU A 234 -24.59 -8.16 -8.50
CA GLU A 234 -23.76 -9.31 -8.12
C GLU A 234 -22.49 -8.89 -7.39
N GLU A 235 -22.03 -9.71 -6.43
CA GLU A 235 -20.87 -9.45 -5.57
C GLU A 235 -19.58 -9.21 -6.36
N TYR A 236 -19.39 -9.88 -7.51
CA TYR A 236 -18.21 -9.68 -8.36
C TYR A 236 -18.12 -8.27 -9.01
N ASN A 237 -19.18 -7.46 -8.96
CA ASN A 237 -19.14 -6.06 -9.36
C ASN A 237 -18.49 -5.16 -8.30
N PHE A 238 -18.19 -5.73 -7.13
CA PHE A 238 -17.64 -5.00 -6.00
C PHE A 238 -16.37 -5.69 -5.48
N PHE A 239 -15.51 -4.95 -4.84
CA PHE A 239 -14.30 -5.49 -4.21
C PHE A 239 -13.98 -4.75 -2.92
N MET A 240 -13.39 -5.47 -2.00
CA MET A 240 -13.16 -5.05 -0.63
C MET A 240 -12.05 -4.00 -0.51
N ALA A 241 -12.35 -2.90 0.17
CA ALA A 241 -11.43 -1.80 0.43
C ALA A 241 -11.53 -1.30 1.87
N VAL A 242 -10.42 -0.75 2.37
CA VAL A 242 -10.39 0.11 3.57
C VAL A 242 -10.15 1.54 3.10
N CYS A 243 -11.08 2.42 3.39
CA CYS A 243 -11.11 3.79 2.91
C CYS A 243 -10.86 4.76 4.07
N PHE A 244 -9.79 5.52 4.00
CA PHE A 244 -9.39 6.50 5.02
C PHE A 244 -9.62 7.93 4.52
N PRO A 245 -10.08 8.85 5.37
CA PRO A 245 -10.04 10.27 5.04
C PRO A 245 -8.57 10.72 4.89
N GLU A 246 -8.29 11.56 3.91
CA GLU A 246 -6.92 11.98 3.56
C GLU A 246 -6.15 12.60 4.74
N SER A 247 -6.85 13.35 5.60
CA SER A 247 -6.25 13.99 6.77
C SER A 247 -5.69 13.01 7.81
N GLN A 248 -6.12 11.76 7.79
CA GLN A 248 -5.64 10.72 8.70
C GLN A 248 -4.45 9.95 8.14
N LEU A 249 -4.06 10.17 6.90
CA LEU A 249 -2.97 9.44 6.28
C LEU A 249 -1.67 10.24 6.32
N LYS A 250 -0.57 9.51 6.47
CA LYS A 250 0.78 10.04 6.37
C LYS A 250 1.58 9.16 5.41
N ILE A 251 2.17 9.79 4.41
CA ILE A 251 3.12 9.13 3.52
C ILE A 251 4.49 9.23 4.19
N LEU A 252 5.20 8.11 4.28
CA LEU A 252 6.59 8.08 4.72
C LEU A 252 7.52 8.28 3.53
N ASP A 253 8.74 8.71 3.81
CA ASP A 253 9.80 8.83 2.84
C ASP A 253 10.13 7.48 2.20
N TYR A 254 10.52 7.51 0.93
CA TYR A 254 10.98 6.34 0.21
C TYR A 254 12.38 6.66 -0.33
N ASN A 255 13.39 6.14 0.34
CA ASN A 255 14.79 6.51 0.19
C ASN A 255 15.49 5.66 -0.87
N ARG A 256 16.64 6.12 -1.37
CA ARG A 256 17.43 5.47 -2.40
C ARG A 256 18.84 5.17 -1.88
N VAL A 257 19.36 4.01 -2.26
CA VAL A 257 20.76 3.64 -2.02
C VAL A 257 21.38 3.14 -3.32
N VAL A 258 22.62 3.52 -3.59
CA VAL A 258 23.31 3.24 -4.85
C VAL A 258 24.67 2.61 -4.62
N LYS A 259 25.01 1.58 -5.40
CA LYS A 259 26.21 0.73 -5.23
C LYS A 259 27.52 1.42 -5.57
N ASP A 260 27.49 2.38 -6.50
CA ASP A 260 28.70 3.03 -6.99
C ASP A 260 28.44 4.47 -7.40
N LEU A 261 29.49 5.23 -7.67
CA LEU A 261 29.46 6.62 -8.13
C LEU A 261 29.70 6.76 -9.64
N ASN A 262 29.42 5.72 -10.43
CA ASN A 262 29.63 5.75 -11.89
C ASN A 262 31.08 6.09 -12.29
N GLY A 263 32.05 5.55 -11.56
CA GLY A 263 33.46 5.76 -11.78
C GLY A 263 34.05 7.06 -11.21
N LEU A 264 33.23 7.91 -10.60
CA LEU A 264 33.70 9.15 -9.95
C LEU A 264 34.29 8.85 -8.56
N SER A 265 35.29 9.61 -8.17
CA SER A 265 35.70 9.75 -6.76
C SER A 265 34.62 10.49 -5.98
N SER A 266 34.62 10.38 -4.64
CA SER A 266 33.69 11.12 -3.79
C SER A 266 33.83 12.64 -3.95
N GLU A 267 35.05 13.15 -4.17
CA GLU A 267 35.31 14.57 -4.40
C GLU A 267 34.72 15.03 -5.74
N GLU A 268 34.92 14.25 -6.82
CA GLU A 268 34.36 14.57 -8.14
C GLU A 268 32.82 14.49 -8.10
N PHE A 269 32.26 13.54 -7.38
CA PHE A 269 30.82 13.44 -7.19
C PHE A 269 30.24 14.64 -6.45
N LEU A 270 30.84 15.05 -5.32
CA LEU A 270 30.45 16.26 -4.59
C LEU A 270 30.59 17.54 -5.45
N ALA A 271 31.60 17.61 -6.29
CA ALA A 271 31.79 18.73 -7.23
C ALA A 271 30.69 18.73 -8.32
N ALA A 272 30.30 17.57 -8.83
CA ALA A 272 29.23 17.45 -9.82
C ALA A 272 27.86 17.87 -9.25
N LEU A 273 27.56 17.50 -8.01
CA LEU A 273 26.31 17.88 -7.33
C LEU A 273 26.14 19.40 -7.19
N LYS A 274 27.23 20.16 -7.00
CA LYS A 274 27.21 21.63 -6.84
C LYS A 274 26.71 22.41 -8.05
N LYS A 275 26.54 21.76 -9.21
CA LYS A 275 25.91 22.38 -10.40
C LYS A 275 24.42 22.64 -10.21
N ASP A 276 23.76 21.75 -9.48
CA ASP A 276 22.32 21.73 -9.38
C ASP A 276 21.81 21.85 -7.94
N PHE A 277 22.73 21.75 -6.95
CA PHE A 277 22.42 21.80 -5.53
C PHE A 277 23.38 22.69 -4.75
N THR A 278 22.87 23.35 -3.71
CA THR A 278 23.69 23.82 -2.61
C THR A 278 24.05 22.60 -1.75
N VAL A 279 25.32 22.27 -1.63
CA VAL A 279 25.80 21.10 -0.88
C VAL A 279 26.47 21.58 0.42
N LYS A 280 25.96 21.10 1.56
CA LYS A 280 26.47 21.41 2.90
C LYS A 280 26.77 20.12 3.66
N GLU A 281 27.99 19.97 4.16
CA GLU A 281 28.37 18.89 5.07
C GLU A 281 27.70 19.10 6.44
N MET A 282 27.01 18.06 6.95
CA MET A 282 26.29 18.07 8.21
C MET A 282 26.99 17.25 9.29
N GLY A 283 28.05 16.49 8.95
CA GLY A 283 28.83 15.67 9.87
C GLY A 283 28.33 14.23 9.96
N ALA A 284 28.62 13.56 11.09
CA ALA A 284 28.32 12.14 11.29
C ALA A 284 26.90 11.87 11.83
N GLU A 285 26.26 12.86 12.42
CA GLU A 285 24.89 12.72 12.95
C GLU A 285 23.87 12.72 11.83
N ILE A 286 22.81 11.89 11.99
CA ILE A 286 21.75 11.76 11.00
C ILE A 286 21.11 13.12 10.72
N TYR A 287 21.11 13.52 9.46
CA TYR A 287 20.41 14.70 8.98
C TYR A 287 19.14 14.31 8.25
N HIS A 288 17.99 14.84 8.68
CA HIS A 288 16.69 14.63 8.06
C HIS A 288 16.36 15.81 7.13
N PRO A 289 15.89 15.56 5.88
CA PRO A 289 15.29 16.62 5.09
C PRO A 289 14.07 17.19 5.82
N ASP A 290 13.94 18.51 5.89
CA ASP A 290 12.90 19.17 6.70
C ASP A 290 11.86 19.93 5.86
N HIS A 291 12.07 20.06 4.53
CA HIS A 291 11.16 20.69 3.60
C HIS A 291 11.33 20.14 2.17
N LEU A 292 10.41 20.50 1.27
CA LEU A 292 10.47 20.13 -0.16
C LEU A 292 11.74 20.67 -0.81
N HIS A 293 12.33 19.88 -1.73
CA HIS A 293 13.56 20.18 -2.49
C HIS A 293 14.85 20.17 -1.66
N ASN A 294 14.73 19.80 -0.38
CA ASN A 294 15.84 19.45 0.48
C ASN A 294 15.99 17.93 0.59
N PHE A 295 17.22 17.45 0.39
CA PHE A 295 17.56 16.04 0.44
C PHE A 295 18.66 15.83 1.47
N SER A 296 18.68 14.66 2.10
CA SER A 296 19.85 14.18 2.81
C SER A 296 20.63 13.20 1.93
N MET A 297 21.95 13.29 1.99
CA MET A 297 22.84 12.31 1.37
C MET A 297 23.83 11.78 2.41
N TYR A 298 24.04 10.47 2.42
CA TYR A 298 25.09 9.84 3.22
C TYR A 298 26.18 9.28 2.30
N LEU A 299 27.41 9.75 2.51
CA LEU A 299 28.58 9.39 1.72
C LEU A 299 29.82 9.38 2.61
N ASP A 300 30.62 8.32 2.57
CA ASP A 300 31.92 8.19 3.26
C ASP A 300 31.87 8.58 4.76
N GLY A 301 30.86 8.08 5.49
CA GLY A 301 30.73 8.31 6.94
C GLY A 301 30.15 9.68 7.33
N LYS A 302 29.64 10.45 6.38
CA LYS A 302 29.11 11.81 6.61
C LYS A 302 27.75 12.02 5.96
N TRP A 303 26.93 12.80 6.64
CA TRP A 303 25.68 13.32 6.09
C TRP A 303 25.90 14.68 5.44
N TYR A 304 25.15 14.92 4.37
CA TYR A 304 25.13 16.16 3.61
C TYR A 304 23.69 16.62 3.43
N SER A 305 23.45 17.92 3.51
CA SER A 305 22.22 18.56 3.03
C SER A 305 22.45 18.96 1.57
N LEU A 306 21.50 18.58 0.71
CA LEU A 306 21.44 18.97 -0.69
C LEU A 306 20.19 19.82 -0.89
N GLU A 307 20.33 21.09 -1.22
CA GLU A 307 19.22 21.97 -1.52
C GLU A 307 19.19 22.24 -3.03
N ALA A 308 18.10 21.86 -3.70
CA ALA A 308 17.97 22.04 -5.14
C ALA A 308 17.96 23.53 -5.51
N LEU A 309 18.80 23.93 -6.47
CA LEU A 309 18.89 25.33 -6.89
C LEU A 309 17.63 25.77 -7.66
N PRO A 310 17.14 26.99 -7.47
CA PRO A 310 16.03 27.55 -8.25
C PRO A 310 16.25 27.43 -9.75
N GLY A 311 15.22 27.05 -10.49
CA GLY A 311 15.28 26.88 -11.95
C GLY A 311 15.92 25.58 -12.44
N ARG A 312 16.25 24.64 -11.54
CA ARG A 312 16.74 23.29 -11.88
C ARG A 312 15.62 22.27 -11.99
N TYR A 313 14.42 22.62 -11.62
CA TYR A 313 13.20 21.83 -11.76
C TYR A 313 12.05 22.74 -12.23
N ASP A 314 10.99 22.13 -12.77
CA ASP A 314 9.82 22.87 -13.26
C ASP A 314 8.73 22.90 -12.17
N ASP A 315 8.57 24.08 -11.54
CA ASP A 315 7.53 24.32 -10.51
C ASP A 315 6.09 24.18 -11.03
N LYS A 316 5.91 24.21 -12.35
CA LYS A 316 4.58 24.14 -12.98
C LYS A 316 4.22 22.73 -13.42
N ASP A 317 5.20 21.84 -13.54
CA ASP A 317 4.97 20.43 -13.83
C ASP A 317 4.70 19.67 -12.51
N PRO A 318 3.51 19.13 -12.28
CA PRO A 318 3.17 18.43 -11.04
C PRO A 318 4.04 17.19 -10.79
N ILE A 319 4.66 16.62 -11.84
CA ILE A 319 5.61 15.50 -11.71
C ILE A 319 7.05 16.02 -11.61
N GLY A 320 7.41 17.03 -12.40
CA GLY A 320 8.74 17.63 -12.43
C GLY A 320 9.16 18.27 -11.10
N VAL A 321 8.21 18.78 -10.33
CA VAL A 321 8.41 19.40 -9.02
C VAL A 321 8.61 18.40 -7.88
N LEU A 322 8.35 17.11 -8.10
CA LEU A 322 8.52 16.10 -7.06
C LEU A 322 9.99 15.85 -6.76
N ASP A 323 10.32 15.74 -5.48
CA ASP A 323 11.70 15.45 -5.04
C ASP A 323 12.26 14.16 -5.65
N VAL A 324 11.42 13.15 -5.82
CA VAL A 324 11.82 11.91 -6.52
C VAL A 324 12.20 12.15 -7.97
N THR A 325 11.53 13.07 -8.67
CA THR A 325 11.83 13.44 -10.05
C THR A 325 13.09 14.27 -10.14
N ILE A 326 13.23 15.24 -9.25
CA ILE A 326 14.42 16.11 -9.16
C ILE A 326 15.67 15.25 -8.91
N LEU A 327 15.65 14.39 -7.91
CA LEU A 327 16.76 13.47 -7.61
C LEU A 327 17.04 12.53 -8.79
N SER A 328 16.00 11.97 -9.42
CA SER A 328 16.16 11.06 -10.55
C SER A 328 16.84 11.73 -11.74
N ASN A 329 16.39 12.92 -12.11
CA ASN A 329 16.91 13.64 -13.28
C ASN A 329 18.30 14.21 -13.05
N LEU A 330 18.51 14.90 -11.91
CA LEU A 330 19.73 15.67 -11.67
C LEU A 330 20.88 14.85 -11.08
N VAL A 331 20.59 13.74 -10.40
CA VAL A 331 21.60 12.91 -9.73
C VAL A 331 21.66 11.52 -10.32
N LEU A 332 20.55 10.77 -10.28
CA LEU A 332 20.56 9.35 -10.63
C LEU A 332 20.85 9.15 -12.13
N ASP A 333 20.20 9.90 -13.01
CA ASP A 333 20.47 9.82 -14.46
C ASP A 333 21.70 10.66 -14.84
N ALA A 334 21.70 11.97 -14.56
CA ALA A 334 22.71 12.88 -15.09
C ALA A 334 24.14 12.60 -14.57
N ILE A 335 24.29 12.19 -13.31
CA ILE A 335 25.60 11.95 -12.68
C ILE A 335 25.89 10.45 -12.58
N LEU A 336 24.95 9.67 -12.05
CA LEU A 336 25.16 8.24 -11.78
C LEU A 336 24.81 7.33 -12.96
N GLY A 337 24.19 7.87 -14.03
CA GLY A 337 23.86 7.12 -15.25
C GLY A 337 22.76 6.07 -15.07
N ILE A 338 21.95 6.18 -14.00
CA ILE A 338 20.83 5.28 -13.71
C ILE A 338 19.56 5.84 -14.38
N LYS A 339 19.24 5.32 -15.56
CA LYS A 339 18.12 5.81 -16.40
C LYS A 339 16.77 5.19 -16.08
N ASP A 340 16.73 3.91 -15.74
CA ASP A 340 15.49 3.22 -15.37
C ASP A 340 15.61 2.62 -13.97
N LEU A 341 14.95 3.28 -13.04
CA LEU A 341 14.93 2.90 -11.62
C LEU A 341 14.33 1.52 -11.34
N ARG A 342 13.58 0.93 -12.29
CA ARG A 342 12.92 -0.38 -12.14
C ARG A 342 13.81 -1.54 -12.51
N THR A 343 14.81 -1.31 -13.37
CA THR A 343 15.61 -2.36 -13.98
C THR A 343 17.11 -2.26 -13.66
N ASP A 344 17.62 -1.09 -13.27
CA ASP A 344 19.02 -0.91 -12.90
C ASP A 344 19.31 -1.59 -11.55
N LYS A 345 20.26 -2.53 -11.53
CA LYS A 345 20.65 -3.31 -10.34
C LYS A 345 21.61 -2.56 -9.40
N ARG A 346 22.05 -1.37 -9.76
CA ARG A 346 22.92 -0.55 -8.92
C ARG A 346 22.15 0.28 -7.90
N ILE A 347 20.84 0.45 -8.09
CA ILE A 347 19.97 1.17 -7.16
C ILE A 347 19.08 0.19 -6.40
N ASP A 348 18.82 0.51 -5.12
CA ASP A 348 17.82 -0.14 -4.30
C ASP A 348 17.07 0.91 -3.47
N PHE A 349 15.97 0.50 -2.84
CA PHE A 349 15.03 1.39 -2.17
C PHE A 349 14.85 1.01 -0.71
N VAL A 350 14.74 2.02 0.17
CA VAL A 350 14.56 1.85 1.61
C VAL A 350 13.33 2.63 2.05
N GLY A 351 12.28 1.93 2.47
CA GLY A 351 11.07 2.56 3.03
C GLY A 351 11.38 3.27 4.34
N GLY A 352 10.74 4.42 4.56
CA GLY A 352 10.97 5.30 5.72
C GLY A 352 10.74 4.63 7.07
N ILE A 353 9.94 3.55 7.12
CA ILE A 353 9.72 2.74 8.32
C ILE A 353 11.02 2.17 8.90
N ARG A 354 12.06 1.96 8.09
CA ARG A 354 13.37 1.47 8.53
C ARG A 354 14.25 2.57 9.14
N GLY A 355 13.84 3.83 9.02
CA GLY A 355 14.60 5.00 9.47
C GLY A 355 15.87 5.28 8.65
N LEU A 356 16.45 6.47 8.84
CA LEU A 356 17.65 6.88 8.09
C LEU A 356 18.92 6.15 8.56
N GLY A 357 18.93 5.56 9.75
CA GLY A 357 20.03 4.71 10.23
C GLY A 357 20.29 3.49 9.34
N GLU A 358 19.27 2.97 8.66
CA GLU A 358 19.43 1.88 7.70
C GLU A 358 20.23 2.32 6.47
N LEU A 359 20.12 3.59 6.07
CA LEU A 359 20.89 4.17 4.95
C LEU A 359 22.39 4.19 5.27
N SER A 360 22.75 4.74 6.43
CA SER A 360 24.17 4.76 6.86
C SER A 360 24.69 3.34 7.07
N ARG A 361 23.93 2.44 7.70
CA ARG A 361 24.33 1.04 7.87
C ARG A 361 24.68 0.35 6.55
N ARG A 362 23.86 0.52 5.50
CA ARG A 362 24.10 -0.10 4.17
C ARG A 362 25.30 0.47 3.46
N VAL A 363 25.59 1.75 3.67
CA VAL A 363 26.80 2.38 3.12
C VAL A 363 28.04 1.97 3.89
N ASP A 364 28.01 2.02 5.23
CA ASP A 364 29.13 1.68 6.09
C ASP A 364 29.54 0.22 6.00
N SER A 365 28.58 -0.68 5.72
CA SER A 365 28.85 -2.12 5.49
C SER A 365 29.53 -2.39 4.13
N GLY A 366 29.61 -1.38 3.24
CA GLY A 366 30.12 -1.55 1.88
C GLY A 366 29.11 -2.20 0.91
N GLU A 367 27.88 -2.47 1.33
CA GLU A 367 26.81 -2.95 0.46
C GLU A 367 26.45 -1.91 -0.60
N MET A 368 26.43 -0.64 -0.19
CA MET A 368 26.16 0.53 -1.02
C MET A 368 27.25 1.57 -0.87
N LYS A 369 27.38 2.46 -1.85
CA LYS A 369 28.38 3.54 -1.83
C LYS A 369 27.80 4.87 -1.36
N VAL A 370 26.57 5.16 -1.72
CA VAL A 370 25.89 6.42 -1.38
C VAL A 370 24.41 6.15 -1.12
N ALA A 371 23.83 6.93 -0.22
CA ALA A 371 22.41 6.90 0.10
C ALA A 371 21.78 8.29 0.03
N PHE A 372 20.49 8.35 -0.33
CA PHE A 372 19.72 9.59 -0.41
C PHE A 372 18.41 9.43 0.36
N ALA A 373 18.14 10.34 1.28
CA ALA A 373 16.83 10.48 1.90
C ALA A 373 16.08 11.66 1.29
N LEU A 374 14.79 11.47 1.06
CA LEU A 374 13.90 12.44 0.46
C LEU A 374 12.91 12.98 1.49
N TYR A 375 12.46 14.20 1.28
CA TYR A 375 11.29 14.68 2.00
C TYR A 375 10.03 13.93 1.50
N PRO A 376 9.15 13.44 2.41
CA PRO A 376 8.02 12.63 1.98
C PRO A 376 7.00 13.42 1.17
N VAL A 377 6.43 12.80 0.16
CA VAL A 377 5.31 13.36 -0.62
C VAL A 377 4.09 13.55 0.28
N SER A 378 3.39 14.66 0.14
CA SER A 378 2.16 14.92 0.87
C SER A 378 0.94 14.23 0.23
N MET A 379 -0.11 13.99 1.04
CA MET A 379 -1.40 13.51 0.52
C MET A 379 -1.98 14.46 -0.53
N LYS A 380 -1.80 15.77 -0.34
CA LYS A 380 -2.23 16.78 -1.33
C LYS A 380 -1.53 16.60 -2.67
N GLN A 381 -0.22 16.42 -2.72
CA GLN A 381 0.51 16.17 -3.96
C GLN A 381 0.04 14.88 -4.66
N LEU A 382 -0.17 13.80 -3.89
CA LEU A 382 -0.69 12.55 -4.43
C LEU A 382 -2.05 12.75 -5.08
N ILE A 383 -2.98 13.42 -4.39
CA ILE A 383 -4.34 13.69 -4.85
C ILE A 383 -4.32 14.58 -6.10
N ASP A 384 -3.58 15.68 -6.07
CA ASP A 384 -3.49 16.62 -7.19
C ASP A 384 -2.96 15.93 -8.47
N ILE A 385 -1.94 15.08 -8.32
CA ILE A 385 -1.38 14.30 -9.44
C ILE A 385 -2.38 13.28 -9.97
N ALA A 386 -3.02 12.51 -9.08
CA ALA A 386 -4.02 11.52 -9.46
C ALA A 386 -5.27 12.18 -10.10
N ASP A 387 -5.65 13.37 -9.66
CA ASP A 387 -6.75 14.15 -10.24
C ASP A 387 -6.49 14.59 -11.68
N THR A 388 -5.24 14.85 -12.03
CA THR A 388 -4.84 15.19 -13.41
C THR A 388 -4.65 13.95 -14.31
N GLY A 389 -4.77 12.74 -13.77
CA GLY A 389 -4.52 11.48 -14.49
C GLY A 389 -3.04 11.20 -14.74
N ASN A 390 -2.14 11.94 -14.13
CA ASN A 390 -0.71 11.73 -14.19
C ASN A 390 -0.28 10.54 -13.31
N ILE A 391 0.90 9.99 -13.61
CA ILE A 391 1.50 8.87 -12.91
C ILE A 391 2.80 9.34 -12.25
N MET A 392 2.96 9.04 -10.97
CA MET A 392 4.19 9.30 -10.23
C MET A 392 5.32 8.36 -10.69
N PRO A 393 6.58 8.78 -10.57
CA PRO A 393 7.71 7.86 -10.67
C PRO A 393 7.55 6.66 -9.72
N PRO A 394 8.14 5.49 -10.03
CA PRO A 394 8.05 4.32 -9.16
C PRO A 394 8.69 4.61 -7.80
N LYS A 395 8.14 3.96 -6.76
CA LYS A 395 8.68 4.08 -5.40
C LYS A 395 8.68 5.52 -4.87
N THR A 396 7.56 6.23 -5.08
CA THR A 396 7.35 7.62 -4.60
C THR A 396 6.63 7.65 -3.25
N THR A 397 5.70 6.73 -3.02
CA THR A 397 4.84 6.71 -1.82
C THR A 397 5.08 5.44 -1.00
N TRP A 398 5.08 5.61 0.33
CA TRP A 398 5.13 4.50 1.28
C TRP A 398 4.12 4.75 2.41
N PHE A 399 3.09 3.92 2.49
CA PHE A 399 2.06 4.01 3.51
C PHE A 399 2.28 2.97 4.61
N GLU A 400 2.23 3.42 5.87
CA GLU A 400 2.27 2.58 7.07
C GLU A 400 1.21 3.02 8.08
N PRO A 401 0.69 2.08 8.90
CA PRO A 401 0.91 0.62 8.85
C PRO A 401 0.30 -0.01 7.60
N LYS A 402 0.87 -1.12 7.13
CA LYS A 402 0.24 -1.93 6.09
C LYS A 402 -1.05 -2.56 6.61
N LEU A 403 -2.09 -2.63 5.77
CA LEU A 403 -3.33 -3.32 6.15
C LEU A 403 -3.05 -4.78 6.44
N ARG A 404 -3.59 -5.30 7.55
CA ARG A 404 -3.53 -6.73 7.82
C ARG A 404 -4.54 -7.47 6.94
N SER A 405 -4.11 -8.60 6.41
CA SER A 405 -4.94 -9.57 5.73
C SER A 405 -5.57 -10.52 6.76
N GLY A 406 -6.78 -11.02 6.48
CA GLY A 406 -7.44 -12.02 7.32
C GLY A 406 -8.37 -11.49 8.41
N LEU A 407 -8.49 -10.17 8.57
CA LEU A 407 -9.48 -9.59 9.49
C LEU A 407 -10.89 -9.62 8.91
N PHE A 408 -11.00 -9.57 7.61
CA PHE A 408 -12.24 -9.61 6.83
C PHE A 408 -11.91 -10.01 5.38
N ILE A 409 -12.81 -10.74 4.75
CA ILE A 409 -12.70 -11.27 3.38
C ILE A 409 -14.04 -11.05 2.71
N HIS A 410 -14.05 -10.68 1.43
CA HIS A 410 -15.27 -10.51 0.64
C HIS A 410 -15.42 -11.66 -0.35
N SER A 411 -16.54 -12.41 -0.25
CA SER A 411 -16.94 -13.45 -1.22
C SER A 411 -17.51 -12.80 -2.47
N LEU A 412 -17.25 -13.37 -3.62
CA LEU A 412 -17.86 -12.94 -4.90
C LEU A 412 -19.14 -13.71 -5.25
N ASP A 413 -19.68 -14.48 -4.27
CA ASP A 413 -20.98 -15.19 -4.35
C ASP A 413 -22.08 -14.41 -3.64
#